data_e25f30bf9aafcb46bfa9b5acfdf13835
#
_entry.id   e25f30bf9aafcb46bfa9b5acfdf13835
#
_cell.length_a   1.000
_cell.length_b   1.000
_cell.length_c   1.000
_cell.angle_alpha   90.00
_cell.angle_beta   90.00
_cell.angle_gamma   90.00
#
_symmetry.space_group_name_H-M   'P 1'
#
loop_
_entity.id
_entity.type
_entity.pdbx_description
1 polymer ?
#
loop_
_entity_poly.entity_id
_entity_poly.type
_entity_poly.pdbx_seq_one_letter_code
_entity_poly.pdbx_strand_id
1 'polypeptide(L)'
;LNMAHIAEAAAQLLAAGVRQRVVIHCPEGAWGEAPGEAGRWVPSWKLEQEEIIGSVGAGDAFCAGFLYGCHESLPLNESIYLAHACARASLLAANAIDGAKTLEELKTYLEDNSFPT
;
A
#
# COMPACT_ATOMS: atom_id res chain seq x y z
N LEU A 1 14.72 -8.36 -3.89
CA LEU A 1 14.07 -7.09 -4.25
C LEU A 1 15.08 -6.16 -4.94
N ASN A 2 14.74 -5.69 -6.14
CA ASN A 2 15.60 -4.77 -6.88
C ASN A 2 14.87 -3.42 -7.05
N MET A 3 15.25 -2.45 -6.25
CA MET A 3 14.62 -1.12 -6.24
C MET A 3 14.76 -0.39 -7.58
N ALA A 4 15.88 -0.54 -8.25
CA ALA A 4 16.11 0.09 -9.55
C ALA A 4 15.14 -0.44 -10.61
N HIS A 5 14.87 -1.73 -10.61
CA HIS A 5 13.90 -2.33 -11.52
C HIS A 5 12.47 -1.86 -11.24
N ILE A 6 12.12 -1.71 -9.98
CA ILE A 6 10.80 -1.22 -9.58
C ILE A 6 10.62 0.22 -10.04
N ALA A 7 11.60 1.07 -9.78
CA ALA A 7 11.56 2.47 -10.19
C ALA A 7 11.50 2.61 -11.72
N GLU A 8 12.25 1.79 -12.45
CA GLU A 8 12.21 1.78 -13.91
C GLU A 8 10.84 1.35 -14.43
N ALA A 9 10.26 0.31 -13.85
CA ALA A 9 8.92 -0.15 -14.25
C ALA A 9 7.88 0.95 -14.03
N ALA A 10 7.94 1.67 -12.93
CA ALA A 10 7.04 2.79 -12.66
C ALA A 10 7.21 3.89 -13.70
N ALA A 11 8.46 4.24 -14.02
CA ALA A 11 8.76 5.26 -15.03
C ALA A 11 8.22 4.84 -16.40
N GLN A 12 8.36 3.58 -16.78
CA GLN A 12 7.83 3.08 -18.05
C GLN A 12 6.30 3.15 -18.11
N LEU A 13 5.63 2.86 -17.00
CA LEU A 13 4.16 2.96 -16.94
C LEU A 13 3.70 4.41 -17.09
N LEU A 14 4.39 5.35 -16.46
CA LEU A 14 4.09 6.78 -16.64
C LEU A 14 4.34 7.21 -18.09
N ALA A 15 5.44 6.78 -18.68
CA ALA A 15 5.76 7.09 -20.08
C ALA A 15 4.74 6.48 -21.05
N ALA A 16 4.14 5.34 -20.69
CA ALA A 16 3.13 4.67 -21.50
C ALA A 16 1.76 5.36 -21.45
N GLY A 17 1.57 6.36 -20.60
CA GLY A 17 0.35 7.17 -20.58
C GLY A 17 -0.47 7.15 -19.30
N VAL A 18 0.02 6.59 -18.21
CA VAL A 18 -0.66 6.71 -16.92
C VAL A 18 -0.67 8.18 -16.52
N ARG A 19 -1.86 8.71 -16.22
CA ARG A 19 -2.05 10.16 -16.03
C ARG A 19 -1.92 10.65 -14.61
N GLN A 20 -2.23 9.80 -13.63
CA GLN A 20 -2.32 10.26 -12.25
C GLN A 20 -1.28 9.62 -11.35
N ARG A 21 -1.32 8.32 -11.16
CA ARG A 21 -0.44 7.66 -10.21
C ARG A 21 -0.13 6.23 -10.62
N VAL A 22 1.10 5.82 -10.34
CA VAL A 22 1.53 4.43 -10.43
C VAL A 22 1.91 3.98 -9.03
N VAL A 23 1.46 2.81 -8.63
CA VAL A 23 1.95 2.15 -7.42
C VAL A 23 2.32 0.72 -7.77
N ILE A 24 3.49 0.29 -7.32
CA ILE A 24 3.97 -1.08 -7.48
C ILE A 24 4.16 -1.64 -6.07
N HIS A 25 3.40 -2.67 -5.76
CA HIS A 25 3.33 -3.24 -4.42
C HIS A 25 4.00 -4.61 -4.38
N CYS A 26 4.75 -4.85 -3.32
CA CYS A 26 5.32 -6.15 -3.01
C CYS A 26 5.32 -6.34 -1.49
N PRO A 27 5.66 -7.56 -0.98
CA PRO A 27 5.60 -7.80 0.47
C PRO A 27 6.45 -6.83 1.30
N GLU A 28 7.55 -6.34 0.75
CA GLU A 28 8.48 -5.46 1.47
C GLU A 28 8.00 -4.01 1.52
N GLY A 29 7.14 -3.59 0.60
CA GLY A 29 6.66 -2.21 0.56
C GLY A 29 6.02 -1.86 -0.78
N ALA A 30 5.96 -0.57 -1.06
CA ALA A 30 5.39 -0.09 -2.32
C ALA A 30 6.16 1.12 -2.85
N TRP A 31 6.34 1.16 -4.15
CA TRP A 31 6.85 2.31 -4.87
C TRP A 31 5.67 3.08 -5.44
N GLY A 32 5.59 4.37 -5.14
CA GLY A 32 4.58 5.25 -5.71
C GLY A 32 5.21 6.38 -6.49
N GLU A 33 4.60 6.74 -7.60
CA GLU A 33 5.08 7.82 -8.45
C GLU A 33 3.90 8.47 -9.18
N ALA A 34 4.01 9.78 -9.40
CA ALA A 34 3.04 10.55 -10.17
C ALA A 34 3.78 11.45 -11.15
N PRO A 35 3.13 11.85 -12.27
CA PRO A 35 3.78 12.77 -13.21
C PRO A 35 4.20 14.06 -12.52
N GLY A 36 5.47 14.46 -12.72
CA GLY A 36 6.00 15.68 -12.13
C GLY A 36 6.42 15.58 -10.67
N GLU A 37 6.26 14.42 -10.04
CA GLU A 37 6.69 14.18 -8.67
C GLU A 37 7.75 13.09 -8.64
N ALA A 38 8.71 13.21 -7.72
CA ALA A 38 9.69 12.16 -7.54
C ALA A 38 9.03 10.90 -6.99
N GLY A 39 9.43 9.73 -7.50
CA GLY A 39 8.97 8.48 -6.96
C GLY A 39 9.50 8.26 -5.54
N ARG A 40 8.78 7.46 -4.76
CA ARG A 40 9.18 7.16 -3.40
C ARG A 40 8.84 5.73 -3.02
N TRP A 41 9.69 5.16 -2.19
CA TRP A 41 9.48 3.87 -1.57
C TRP A 41 8.90 4.04 -0.18
N VAL A 42 7.81 3.31 0.10
CA VAL A 42 7.19 3.28 1.42
C VAL A 42 7.21 1.83 1.90
N PRO A 43 8.05 1.48 2.87
CA PRO A 43 8.10 0.11 3.35
C PRO A 43 6.82 -0.29 4.07
N SER A 44 6.46 -1.57 3.97
CA SER A 44 5.35 -2.13 4.75
C SER A 44 5.78 -2.36 6.19
N TRP A 45 4.81 -2.52 7.11
CA TRP A 45 5.13 -2.95 8.45
C TRP A 45 5.67 -4.39 8.42
N LYS A 46 6.69 -4.63 9.22
CA LYS A 46 7.19 -5.99 9.39
C LYS A 46 6.25 -6.76 10.29
N LEU A 47 5.82 -7.92 9.82
CA LEU A 47 5.09 -8.89 10.62
C LEU A 47 5.94 -10.14 10.74
N GLU A 48 6.02 -10.69 11.95
CA GLU A 48 6.63 -11.99 12.13
C GLU A 48 5.77 -13.06 11.46
N GLN A 49 6.40 -14.14 10.99
CA GLN A 49 5.68 -15.19 10.28
C GLN A 49 4.51 -15.74 11.10
N GLU A 50 4.69 -15.80 12.42
CA GLU A 50 3.68 -16.30 13.35
C GLU A 50 2.47 -15.37 13.47
N GLU A 51 2.63 -14.10 13.17
CA GLU A 51 1.53 -13.12 13.23
C GLU A 51 0.62 -13.20 12.00
N ILE A 52 1.13 -13.74 10.90
CA ILE A 52 0.39 -13.83 9.65
C ILE A 52 -0.55 -15.03 9.71
N ILE A 53 -1.85 -14.76 9.79
CA ILE A 53 -2.88 -15.80 9.84
C ILE A 53 -3.23 -16.27 8.42
N GLY A 54 -3.28 -15.34 7.46
CA GLY A 54 -3.54 -15.67 6.07
C GLY A 54 -3.07 -14.56 5.15
N SER A 55 -2.65 -14.92 3.94
CA SER A 55 -2.17 -13.97 2.93
C SER A 55 -3.16 -13.76 1.79
N VAL A 56 -4.27 -14.49 1.76
CA VAL A 56 -5.27 -14.38 0.71
C VAL A 56 -5.95 -13.01 0.78
N GLY A 57 -5.93 -12.26 -0.30
CA GLY A 57 -6.60 -10.99 -0.39
C GLY A 57 -5.79 -9.79 0.11
N ALA A 58 -4.56 -9.96 0.60
CA ALA A 58 -3.75 -8.84 1.07
C ALA A 58 -3.45 -7.84 -0.05
N GLY A 59 -3.14 -8.33 -1.25
CA GLY A 59 -2.92 -7.46 -2.42
C GLY A 59 -4.19 -6.72 -2.82
N ASP A 60 -5.33 -7.39 -2.77
CA ASP A 60 -6.62 -6.76 -3.06
C ASP A 60 -6.97 -5.70 -2.02
N ALA A 61 -6.69 -5.97 -0.75
CA ALA A 61 -6.90 -5.01 0.34
C ALA A 61 -6.00 -3.77 0.16
N PHE A 62 -4.75 -3.98 -0.24
CA PHE A 62 -3.83 -2.89 -0.57
C PHE A 62 -4.42 -2.02 -1.68
N CYS A 63 -4.84 -2.66 -2.77
CA CYS A 63 -5.41 -1.97 -3.92
C CYS A 63 -6.64 -1.14 -3.53
N ALA A 64 -7.55 -1.72 -2.75
CA ALA A 64 -8.75 -1.02 -2.29
C ALA A 64 -8.41 0.21 -1.46
N GLY A 65 -7.45 0.09 -0.53
CA GLY A 65 -7.01 1.22 0.29
C GLY A 65 -6.36 2.32 -0.54
N PHE A 66 -5.53 1.95 -1.51
CA PHE A 66 -4.89 2.92 -2.39
C PHE A 66 -5.91 3.66 -3.25
N LEU A 67 -6.85 2.93 -3.85
CA LEU A 67 -7.90 3.53 -4.68
C LEU A 67 -8.80 4.47 -3.87
N TYR A 68 -9.11 4.11 -2.64
CA TYR A 68 -9.85 5.00 -1.76
C TYR A 68 -9.08 6.31 -1.52
N GLY A 69 -7.79 6.20 -1.23
CA GLY A 69 -6.94 7.37 -1.05
C GLY A 69 -6.93 8.27 -2.27
N CYS A 70 -6.86 7.68 -3.47
CA CYS A 70 -6.93 8.44 -4.72
C CYS A 70 -8.28 9.11 -4.90
N HIS A 71 -9.37 8.39 -4.59
CA HIS A 71 -10.73 8.93 -4.69
C HIS A 71 -10.93 10.13 -3.77
N GLU A 72 -10.38 10.08 -2.57
CA GLU A 72 -10.49 11.17 -1.58
C GLU A 72 -9.41 12.24 -1.77
N SER A 73 -8.65 12.17 -2.84
CA SER A 73 -7.58 13.13 -3.17
C SER A 73 -6.51 13.23 -2.07
N LEU A 74 -6.24 12.13 -1.38
CA LEU A 74 -5.15 12.10 -0.41
C LEU A 74 -3.80 12.20 -1.11
N PRO A 75 -2.79 12.80 -0.47
CA PRO A 75 -1.43 12.77 -0.99
C PRO A 75 -0.97 11.34 -1.28
N LEU A 76 -0.05 11.20 -2.21
CA LEU A 76 0.43 9.89 -2.66
C LEU A 76 0.92 9.03 -1.49
N ASN A 77 1.77 9.59 -0.62
CA ASN A 77 2.29 8.85 0.52
C ASN A 77 1.19 8.42 1.50
N GLU A 78 0.20 9.27 1.76
CA GLU A 78 -0.91 8.92 2.65
C GLU A 78 -1.78 7.83 2.05
N SER A 79 -1.99 7.85 0.74
CA SER A 79 -2.70 6.78 0.03
C SER A 79 -1.98 5.44 0.17
N ILE A 80 -0.64 5.46 0.10
CA ILE A 80 0.16 4.24 0.28
C ILE A 80 0.11 3.76 1.73
N TYR A 81 0.20 4.66 2.71
CA TYR A 81 0.09 4.29 4.12
C TYR A 81 -1.27 3.63 4.43
N LEU A 82 -2.35 4.20 3.91
CA LEU A 82 -3.67 3.61 4.08
C LEU A 82 -3.74 2.23 3.42
N ALA A 83 -3.17 2.09 2.24
CA ALA A 83 -3.10 0.81 1.54
C ALA A 83 -2.34 -0.24 2.36
N HIS A 84 -1.21 0.13 2.95
CA HIS A 84 -0.45 -0.76 3.83
C HIS A 84 -1.25 -1.17 5.07
N ALA A 85 -2.01 -0.26 5.65
CA ALA A 85 -2.87 -0.56 6.80
C ALA A 85 -3.95 -1.59 6.44
N CYS A 86 -4.57 -1.43 5.27
CA CYS A 86 -5.56 -2.39 4.77
C CYS A 86 -4.94 -3.77 4.53
N ALA A 87 -3.77 -3.81 3.91
CA ALA A 87 -3.08 -5.07 3.64
C ALA A 87 -2.68 -5.78 4.94
N ARG A 88 -2.17 -5.03 5.91
CA ARG A 88 -1.81 -5.60 7.21
C ARG A 88 -3.01 -6.18 7.93
N ALA A 89 -4.13 -5.45 7.94
CA ALA A 89 -5.36 -5.96 8.55
C ALA A 89 -5.79 -7.28 7.92
N SER A 90 -5.65 -7.39 6.59
CA SER A 90 -5.96 -8.63 5.87
C SER A 90 -5.03 -9.77 6.25
N LEU A 91 -3.73 -9.50 6.41
CA LEU A 91 -2.74 -10.53 6.79
C LEU A 91 -2.99 -11.11 8.19
N LEU A 92 -3.64 -10.35 9.07
CA LEU A 92 -3.98 -10.79 10.42
C LEU A 92 -5.30 -11.58 10.49
N ALA A 93 -5.91 -11.88 9.35
CA ALA A 93 -7.16 -12.62 9.27
C ALA A 93 -7.01 -13.92 8.49
N ALA A 94 -7.87 -14.90 8.80
CA ALA A 94 -7.81 -16.24 8.20
C ALA A 94 -8.31 -16.29 6.75
N ASN A 95 -9.02 -15.26 6.28
CA ASN A 95 -9.56 -15.20 4.93
C ASN A 95 -9.55 -13.76 4.41
N ALA A 96 -9.94 -13.59 3.12
CA ALA A 96 -9.85 -12.30 2.44
C ALA A 96 -10.79 -11.22 2.97
N ILE A 97 -11.77 -11.57 3.79
CA ILE A 97 -12.84 -10.65 4.22
C ILE A 97 -12.76 -10.31 5.70
N ASP A 98 -12.44 -11.29 6.55
CA ASP A 98 -12.49 -11.13 8.02
C ASP A 98 -11.53 -10.05 8.53
N GLY A 99 -10.48 -9.73 7.77
CA GLY A 99 -9.54 -8.66 8.12
C GLY A 99 -10.00 -7.27 7.73
N ALA A 100 -11.13 -7.14 7.01
CA ALA A 100 -11.61 -5.85 6.58
C ALA A 100 -11.96 -4.97 7.77
N LYS A 101 -11.52 -3.72 7.73
CA LYS A 101 -11.72 -2.75 8.79
C LYS A 101 -12.49 -1.55 8.27
N THR A 102 -13.23 -0.89 9.14
CA THR A 102 -13.84 0.39 8.78
C THR A 102 -12.76 1.45 8.65
N LEU A 103 -13.09 2.54 7.94
CA LEU A 103 -12.15 3.67 7.82
C LEU A 103 -11.77 4.23 9.20
N GLU A 104 -12.72 4.32 10.12
CA GLU A 104 -12.45 4.80 11.48
C GLU A 104 -11.47 3.89 12.22
N GLU A 105 -11.64 2.56 12.10
CA GLU A 105 -10.71 1.61 12.70
C GLU A 105 -9.31 1.74 12.11
N LEU A 106 -9.20 1.92 10.79
CA LEU A 106 -7.92 2.11 10.12
C LEU A 106 -7.25 3.41 10.53
N LYS A 107 -8.02 4.49 10.66
CA LYS A 107 -7.48 5.78 11.13
C LYS A 107 -6.93 5.67 12.54
N THR A 108 -7.68 5.04 13.45
CA THR A 108 -7.23 4.80 14.81
C THR A 108 -5.95 3.96 14.81
N TYR A 109 -5.90 2.94 14.00
CA TYR A 109 -4.71 2.10 13.85
C TYR A 109 -3.49 2.91 13.41
N LEU A 110 -3.67 3.79 12.42
CA LEU A 110 -2.58 4.63 11.91
C LEU A 110 -2.09 5.66 12.93
N GLU A 111 -2.99 6.14 13.80
CA GLU A 111 -2.61 7.05 14.89
C GLU A 111 -1.81 6.32 15.96
N ASP A 112 -2.19 5.09 16.30
CA ASP A 112 -1.57 4.30 17.37
C ASP A 112 -0.25 3.65 16.95
N ASN A 113 -0.03 3.48 15.65
CA ASN A 113 1.14 2.78 15.11
C ASN A 113 1.95 3.73 14.23
N SER A 114 3.24 3.83 14.50
CA SER A 114 4.15 4.65 13.66
C SER A 114 4.23 4.07 12.25
N PHE A 115 4.25 4.98 11.27
CA PHE A 115 4.48 4.56 9.89
C PHE A 115 5.90 4.00 9.73
N PRO A 116 6.08 3.00 8.86
CA PRO A 116 7.41 2.52 8.52
C PRO A 116 8.22 3.63 7.86
N THR A 117 9.49 3.73 8.22
CA THR A 117 10.42 4.74 7.68
C THR A 117 11.46 4.12 6.78
#